data_6618a15f23e459c30264930faf6982c2
#
_entry.id   6618a15f23e459c30264930faf6982c2
#
_cell.length_a   1.000
_cell.length_b   1.000
_cell.length_c   1.000
_cell.angle_alpha   90.00
_cell.angle_beta   90.00
_cell.angle_gamma   90.00
#
_symmetry.space_group_name_H-M   'P 1'
#
loop_
_entity.id
_entity.type
_entity.pdbx_description
1 polymer ?
#
loop_
_entity_poly.entity_id
_entity_poly.type
_entity_poly.pdbx_seq_one_letter_code
_entity_poly.pdbx_strand_id
1 'polypeptide(L)'
;PFRVPDDSNRIPTAGVTTRSRGRKRATHAGCETVSNSQSLFPSVSLRRFRLPIPARVLVDQGRPLTVRTDRQGLSGGRVRACAGPWRSSGEWWKTGPAHSSPGLERLRGHTGWHRDEWDVALGDGGIYRIFEDRDSGRWFVEAIVD
;
A
#
# COMPACT_ATOMS: atom_id res chain seq x y z
N PRO A 1 -28.37 40.01 0.93
CA PRO A 1 -29.01 39.72 -0.34
C PRO A 1 -27.95 39.38 -1.39
N PHE A 2 -27.84 38.09 -1.66
CA PHE A 2 -26.96 37.58 -2.70
C PHE A 2 -27.73 37.52 -4.01
N ARG A 3 -27.19 38.14 -5.03
CA ARG A 3 -27.71 38.22 -6.38
C ARG A 3 -27.09 37.10 -7.21
N VAL A 4 -27.92 36.23 -7.76
CA VAL A 4 -27.54 35.14 -8.70
C VAL A 4 -27.54 35.77 -10.11
N PRO A 5 -26.53 35.62 -10.95
CA PRO A 5 -26.59 35.91 -12.36
C PRO A 5 -27.21 34.75 -13.11
N ASP A 6 -28.24 35.06 -13.86
CA ASP A 6 -28.93 34.26 -14.87
C ASP A 6 -28.06 34.29 -16.14
N ASP A 7 -27.71 33.14 -16.66
CA ASP A 7 -27.03 33.06 -17.96
C ASP A 7 -27.68 31.93 -18.81
N SER A 8 -28.65 32.41 -19.55
CA SER A 8 -29.30 31.71 -20.63
C SER A 8 -28.33 31.57 -21.81
N ASN A 9 -27.86 30.40 -22.13
CA ASN A 9 -27.20 30.18 -23.41
C ASN A 9 -27.85 29.04 -24.21
N ARG A 10 -28.38 29.48 -25.34
CA ARG A 10 -29.15 28.76 -26.37
C ARG A 10 -28.32 27.68 -27.04
N ILE A 11 -28.97 26.55 -27.22
CA ILE A 11 -28.55 25.45 -28.10
C ILE A 11 -29.06 25.76 -29.52
N PRO A 12 -28.27 25.71 -30.57
CA PRO A 12 -28.77 25.59 -31.93
C PRO A 12 -28.91 24.16 -32.39
N THR A 13 -30.11 23.84 -32.80
CA THR A 13 -30.51 22.63 -33.51
C THR A 13 -30.18 22.78 -35.01
N ALA A 14 -29.48 21.82 -35.59
CA ALA A 14 -29.47 21.47 -37.02
C ALA A 14 -28.66 20.19 -37.19
N GLY A 15 -28.99 19.20 -37.93
CA GLY A 15 -29.94 18.96 -38.97
C GLY A 15 -29.79 17.47 -39.35
N VAL A 16 -30.92 16.86 -39.54
CA VAL A 16 -31.05 15.46 -39.99
C VAL A 16 -30.57 15.35 -41.44
N THR A 17 -29.69 14.40 -41.76
CA THR A 17 -29.54 13.91 -43.14
C THR A 17 -29.38 12.39 -43.10
N THR A 18 -30.48 11.75 -43.44
CA THR A 18 -30.57 10.33 -43.79
C THR A 18 -29.86 10.06 -45.13
N ARG A 19 -28.94 9.12 -45.14
CA ARG A 19 -28.56 8.41 -46.40
C ARG A 19 -28.32 6.94 -46.07
N SER A 20 -29.23 6.13 -46.61
CA SER A 20 -29.22 4.69 -46.67
C SER A 20 -28.22 4.14 -47.72
N ARG A 21 -27.89 2.87 -47.53
CA ARG A 21 -27.38 1.85 -48.47
C ARG A 21 -25.88 1.53 -48.39
N GLY A 22 -25.66 0.24 -48.08
CA GLY A 22 -24.40 -0.42 -48.34
C GLY A 22 -24.14 -1.64 -47.47
N ARG A 23 -25.02 -2.65 -47.56
CA ARG A 23 -24.80 -3.99 -46.97
C ARG A 23 -23.66 -4.66 -47.74
N LYS A 24 -22.43 -4.63 -47.20
CA LYS A 24 -21.34 -5.51 -47.65
C LYS A 24 -21.02 -6.47 -46.50
N ARG A 25 -21.32 -7.72 -46.79
CA ARG A 25 -20.98 -8.91 -46.00
C ARG A 25 -19.45 -9.01 -46.02
N ALA A 26 -18.80 -8.73 -44.89
CA ALA A 26 -17.39 -8.99 -44.71
C ALA A 26 -17.21 -10.29 -43.95
N THR A 27 -16.53 -11.19 -44.60
CA THR A 27 -16.07 -12.50 -44.19
C THR A 27 -15.31 -12.45 -42.86
N HIS A 28 -15.59 -13.45 -42.04
CA HIS A 28 -14.80 -13.78 -40.86
C HIS A 28 -13.30 -13.86 -41.19
N ALA A 29 -12.55 -12.86 -40.82
CA ALA A 29 -11.11 -12.97 -40.64
C ALA A 29 -10.89 -13.25 -39.14
N GLY A 30 -10.18 -14.33 -38.87
CA GLY A 30 -9.94 -14.85 -37.51
C GLY A 30 -9.29 -13.79 -36.64
N CYS A 31 -9.88 -13.58 -35.48
CA CYS A 31 -9.24 -12.91 -34.38
C CYS A 31 -8.17 -13.87 -33.83
N GLU A 32 -6.97 -13.75 -34.31
CA GLU A 32 -5.82 -14.31 -33.64
C GLU A 32 -5.64 -13.53 -32.32
N THR A 33 -6.12 -14.12 -31.26
CA THR A 33 -5.79 -13.68 -29.91
C THR A 33 -4.29 -13.87 -29.72
N VAL A 34 -3.52 -12.82 -29.96
CA VAL A 34 -2.11 -12.77 -29.56
C VAL A 34 -2.11 -12.60 -28.02
N SER A 35 -2.31 -13.73 -27.34
CA SER A 35 -2.09 -13.86 -25.91
C SER A 35 -0.59 -14.00 -25.66
N ASN A 36 0.17 -12.95 -25.84
CA ASN A 36 1.54 -12.89 -25.35
C ASN A 36 1.86 -11.52 -24.75
N SER A 37 1.07 -11.14 -23.76
CA SER A 37 1.49 -10.12 -22.81
C SER A 37 2.43 -10.79 -21.81
N GLN A 38 3.65 -11.07 -22.23
CA GLN A 38 4.73 -11.29 -21.28
C GLN A 38 4.84 -9.96 -20.52
N SER A 39 4.41 -9.98 -19.26
CA SER A 39 4.63 -8.90 -18.33
C SER A 39 6.13 -8.64 -18.29
N LEU A 40 6.56 -7.55 -18.92
CA LEU A 40 7.95 -7.08 -18.89
C LEU A 40 8.37 -6.58 -17.49
N PHE A 41 7.45 -6.61 -16.54
CA PHE A 41 7.73 -6.24 -15.17
C PHE A 41 8.00 -7.50 -14.37
N PRO A 42 9.15 -7.60 -13.70
CA PRO A 42 9.39 -8.67 -12.74
C PRO A 42 8.26 -8.64 -11.70
N SER A 43 7.63 -9.77 -11.50
CA SER A 43 6.62 -9.88 -10.46
C SER A 43 7.35 -9.81 -9.12
N VAL A 44 7.23 -8.68 -8.45
CA VAL A 44 7.77 -8.49 -7.10
C VAL A 44 6.81 -9.14 -6.12
N SER A 45 7.28 -10.11 -5.36
CA SER A 45 6.49 -10.77 -4.33
C SER A 45 6.94 -10.39 -2.93
N LEU A 46 5.97 -10.17 -2.04
CA LEU A 46 6.24 -9.90 -0.64
C LEU A 46 5.99 -11.19 0.16
N ARG A 47 7.07 -11.80 0.63
CA ARG A 47 7.00 -13.01 1.46
C ARG A 47 7.05 -12.64 2.93
N ARG A 48 5.91 -12.68 3.60
CA ARG A 48 5.80 -12.37 5.02
C ARG A 48 6.30 -13.51 5.90
N PHE A 49 6.98 -13.16 6.97
CA PHE A 49 7.30 -14.11 8.03
C PHE A 49 6.04 -14.47 8.82
N ARG A 50 5.93 -15.70 9.27
CA ARG A 50 4.80 -16.15 10.10
C ARG A 50 4.64 -15.30 11.37
N LEU A 51 5.75 -14.91 11.96
CA LEU A 51 5.83 -13.96 13.07
C LEU A 51 6.87 -12.92 12.71
N PRO A 52 6.58 -11.63 12.94
CA PRO A 52 7.57 -10.57 12.76
C PRO A 52 8.80 -10.82 13.62
N ILE A 53 9.97 -10.55 13.07
CA ILE A 53 11.24 -10.77 13.72
C ILE A 53 11.64 -9.51 14.46
N PRO A 54 11.86 -9.55 15.79
CA PRO A 54 12.34 -8.41 16.52
C PRO A 54 13.65 -7.87 15.94
N ALA A 55 13.74 -6.55 15.81
CA ALA A 55 14.91 -5.89 15.24
C ALA A 55 15.35 -4.71 16.10
N ARG A 56 16.63 -4.36 15.97
CA ARG A 56 17.20 -3.12 16.48
C ARG A 56 17.52 -2.25 15.29
N VAL A 57 16.91 -1.08 15.22
CA VAL A 57 17.07 -0.16 14.10
C VAL A 57 17.69 1.14 14.61
N LEU A 58 18.79 1.54 13.98
CA LEU A 58 19.34 2.87 14.17
C LEU A 58 18.65 3.79 13.16
N VAL A 59 18.08 4.86 13.66
CA VAL A 59 17.36 5.86 12.86
C VAL A 59 18.11 7.18 12.92
N ASP A 60 18.23 7.86 11.79
CA ASP A 60 18.74 9.22 11.70
C ASP A 60 17.80 10.05 10.83
N GLN A 61 17.45 11.24 11.30
CA GLN A 61 16.48 12.14 10.64
C GLN A 61 15.20 11.44 10.18
N GLY A 62 14.69 10.50 10.98
CA GLY A 62 13.47 9.74 10.68
C GLY A 62 13.65 8.63 9.62
N ARG A 63 14.89 8.30 9.26
CA ARG A 63 15.18 7.25 8.28
C ARG A 63 15.99 6.12 8.89
N PRO A 64 15.67 4.85 8.62
CA PRO A 64 16.47 3.72 9.05
C PRO A 64 17.87 3.74 8.41
N LEU A 65 18.93 3.67 9.22
CA LEU A 65 20.33 3.58 8.77
C LEU A 65 20.90 2.17 8.87
N THR A 66 20.52 1.45 9.91
CA THR A 66 21.02 0.10 10.19
C THR A 66 19.90 -0.71 10.78
N VAL A 67 19.75 -1.94 10.32
CA VAL A 67 18.82 -2.94 10.85
C VAL A 67 19.64 -4.10 11.36
N ARG A 68 19.40 -4.58 12.57
CA ARG A 68 20.03 -5.77 13.15
C ARG A 68 19.00 -6.67 13.77
N THR A 69 19.12 -7.96 13.56
CA THR A 69 18.30 -8.99 14.21
C THR A 69 19.18 -10.05 14.85
N ASP A 70 18.63 -10.74 15.85
CA ASP A 70 19.31 -11.86 16.49
C ASP A 70 18.91 -13.20 15.83
N ARG A 71 18.20 -13.16 14.68
CA ARG A 71 17.76 -14.35 13.96
C ARG A 71 18.87 -14.91 13.09
N GLN A 72 19.13 -16.21 13.23
CA GLN A 72 20.06 -16.91 12.35
C GLN A 72 19.59 -16.83 10.88
N GLY A 73 20.49 -16.51 9.97
CA GLY A 73 20.19 -16.33 8.54
C GLY A 73 19.61 -14.96 8.16
N LEU A 74 19.36 -14.09 9.14
CA LEU A 74 18.96 -12.70 8.90
C LEU A 74 19.61 -11.80 9.95
N SER A 75 20.89 -11.57 9.84
CA SER A 75 21.62 -10.69 10.77
C SER A 75 21.35 -9.21 10.56
N GLY A 76 20.81 -8.86 9.38
CA GLY A 76 20.60 -7.48 9.00
C GLY A 76 21.86 -6.82 8.43
N GLY A 77 21.90 -5.48 8.44
CA GLY A 77 23.02 -4.74 7.90
C GLY A 77 22.75 -3.24 7.82
N ARG A 78 23.68 -2.55 7.12
CA ARG A 78 23.50 -1.14 6.80
C ARG A 78 22.44 -0.98 5.72
N VAL A 79 21.53 -0.03 5.90
CA VAL A 79 20.54 0.36 4.89
C VAL A 79 21.23 1.14 3.77
N ARG A 80 21.06 0.69 2.55
CA ARG A 80 21.57 1.35 1.33
C ARG A 80 20.55 2.28 0.71
N ALA A 81 19.28 1.86 0.76
CA ALA A 81 18.14 2.65 0.31
C ALA A 81 16.92 2.31 1.18
N CYS A 82 16.03 3.27 1.36
CA CYS A 82 14.76 3.05 2.03
C CYS A 82 13.65 3.85 1.36
N ALA A 83 12.44 3.28 1.39
CA ALA A 83 11.19 3.92 1.02
C ALA A 83 10.25 3.85 2.22
N GLY A 84 9.44 4.88 2.42
CA GLY A 84 8.57 5.06 3.58
C GLY A 84 8.88 6.37 4.33
N PRO A 85 8.30 6.60 5.51
CA PRO A 85 7.38 5.68 6.18
C PRO A 85 5.98 5.68 5.57
N TRP A 86 5.35 4.50 5.54
CA TRP A 86 3.92 4.37 5.32
C TRP A 86 3.24 4.10 6.65
N ARG A 87 2.39 5.04 7.05
CA ARG A 87 1.65 4.89 8.30
C ARG A 87 0.44 4.01 8.10
N SER A 88 0.35 2.95 8.88
CA SER A 88 -0.77 2.03 8.87
C SER A 88 -1.31 1.82 10.28
N SER A 89 -2.61 1.61 10.35
CA SER A 89 -3.31 1.29 11.59
C SER A 89 -4.42 0.29 11.30
N GLY A 90 -4.69 -0.58 12.25
CA GLY A 90 -5.75 -1.56 12.11
C GLY A 90 -6.53 -1.73 13.41
N GLU A 91 -7.68 -2.44 13.28
CA GLU A 91 -8.57 -2.76 14.39
C GLU A 91 -9.17 -1.55 15.12
N TRP A 92 -9.14 -0.35 14.48
CA TRP A 92 -9.74 0.87 15.01
C TRP A 92 -11.25 0.71 15.32
N TRP A 93 -11.90 -0.26 14.67
CA TRP A 93 -13.31 -0.59 14.88
C TRP A 93 -13.56 -1.48 16.12
N LYS A 94 -12.52 -2.04 16.72
CA LYS A 94 -12.61 -2.84 17.95
C LYS A 94 -12.70 -2.00 19.21
N THR A 95 -12.59 -0.70 19.11
CA THR A 95 -12.90 0.23 20.19
C THR A 95 -14.42 0.22 20.40
N GLY A 96 -14.91 -0.83 21.07
CA GLY A 96 -16.29 -0.87 21.54
C GLY A 96 -16.54 0.24 22.54
N PRO A 97 -17.81 0.72 22.70
CA PRO A 97 -18.14 1.73 23.69
C PRO A 97 -17.67 1.25 25.06
N ALA A 98 -16.97 2.12 25.75
CA ALA A 98 -16.46 1.87 27.10
C ALA A 98 -17.62 1.74 28.10
N HIS A 99 -18.29 0.60 28.10
CA HIS A 99 -19.02 0.12 29.27
C HIS A 99 -18.02 -0.57 30.19
N SER A 100 -17.14 0.18 30.80
CA SER A 100 -16.10 -0.37 31.63
C SER A 100 -16.07 0.39 32.96
N SER A 101 -16.21 -0.37 34.02
CA SER A 101 -15.98 0.06 35.38
C SER A 101 -14.62 0.76 35.48
N PRO A 102 -14.54 1.91 36.16
CA PRO A 102 -13.28 2.62 36.37
C PRO A 102 -12.31 1.76 37.15
N GLY A 103 -11.33 1.19 36.53
CA GLY A 103 -10.32 0.32 37.17
C GLY A 103 -9.70 -0.70 36.23
N LEU A 104 -10.40 -1.14 35.18
CA LEU A 104 -9.88 -2.12 34.21
C LEU A 104 -9.26 -1.49 32.94
N GLU A 105 -9.31 -0.17 32.79
CA GLU A 105 -8.79 0.50 31.60
C GLU A 105 -7.27 0.36 31.41
N ARG A 106 -6.53 0.15 32.51
CA ARG A 106 -5.07 -0.03 32.44
C ARG A 106 -4.62 -1.40 31.93
N LEU A 107 -5.54 -2.38 31.88
CA LEU A 107 -5.24 -3.74 31.42
C LEU A 107 -5.76 -4.03 30.00
N ARG A 108 -6.61 -3.16 29.46
CA ARG A 108 -7.01 -3.21 28.06
C ARG A 108 -6.09 -2.30 27.27
N GLY A 109 -4.96 -2.85 26.86
CA GLY A 109 -4.15 -2.24 25.83
C GLY A 109 -5.03 -1.91 24.62
N HIS A 110 -4.76 -0.78 23.99
CA HIS A 110 -5.40 -0.42 22.73
C HIS A 110 -5.47 -1.63 21.82
N THR A 111 -6.66 -2.09 21.48
CA THR A 111 -6.87 -3.27 20.63
C THR A 111 -6.48 -2.99 19.18
N GLY A 112 -6.26 -1.74 18.83
CA GLY A 112 -5.72 -1.33 17.54
C GLY A 112 -4.20 -1.39 17.51
N TRP A 113 -3.63 -1.56 16.34
CA TRP A 113 -2.20 -1.44 16.11
C TRP A 113 -1.91 -0.20 15.27
N HIS A 114 -0.82 0.51 15.62
CA HIS A 114 -0.33 1.68 14.92
C HIS A 114 1.12 1.48 14.58
N ARG A 115 1.46 1.50 13.29
CA ARG A 115 2.84 1.29 12.87
C ARG A 115 3.23 2.19 11.69
N ASP A 116 4.49 2.52 11.66
CA ASP A 116 5.14 3.13 10.50
C ASP A 116 5.98 2.03 9.82
N GLU A 117 5.82 1.88 8.50
CA GLU A 117 6.42 0.80 7.71
C GLU A 117 7.44 1.37 6.72
N TRP A 118 8.52 0.63 6.47
CA TRP A 118 9.54 0.96 5.47
C TRP A 118 9.92 -0.28 4.67
N ASP A 119 10.23 -0.09 3.39
CA ASP A 119 10.98 -1.06 2.61
C ASP A 119 12.45 -0.62 2.60
N VAL A 120 13.35 -1.49 3.03
CA VAL A 120 14.77 -1.20 3.17
C VAL A 120 15.59 -2.17 2.35
N ALA A 121 16.48 -1.65 1.51
CA ALA A 121 17.51 -2.43 0.84
C ALA A 121 18.74 -2.50 1.76
N LEU A 122 19.15 -3.70 2.14
CA LEU A 122 20.30 -3.92 3.02
C LEU A 122 21.57 -4.21 2.22
N GLY A 123 22.68 -4.23 2.93
CA GLY A 123 24.01 -4.48 2.37
C GLY A 123 24.20 -5.90 1.81
N ASP A 124 23.38 -6.85 2.20
CA ASP A 124 23.32 -8.24 1.70
C ASP A 124 22.66 -8.38 0.32
N GLY A 125 22.08 -7.28 -0.19
CA GLY A 125 21.35 -7.24 -1.45
C GLY A 125 19.86 -7.57 -1.34
N GLY A 126 19.38 -7.97 -0.16
CA GLY A 126 17.95 -8.22 0.10
C GLY A 126 17.17 -6.93 0.33
N ILE A 127 15.90 -6.97 -0.02
CA ILE A 127 14.93 -5.92 0.31
C ILE A 127 14.00 -6.48 1.37
N TYR A 128 13.80 -5.73 2.43
CA TYR A 128 13.04 -6.17 3.58
C TYR A 128 11.99 -5.14 3.94
N ARG A 129 10.79 -5.59 4.31
CA ARG A 129 9.80 -4.75 4.96
C ARG A 129 10.02 -4.78 6.46
N ILE A 130 10.26 -3.59 7.02
CA ILE A 130 10.39 -3.39 8.46
C ILE A 130 9.29 -2.45 8.94
N PHE A 131 8.96 -2.50 10.23
CA PHE A 131 8.05 -1.54 10.83
C PHE A 131 8.44 -1.20 12.27
N GLU A 132 8.08 0.01 12.66
CA GLU A 132 8.06 0.45 14.04
C GLU A 132 6.64 0.35 14.58
N ASP A 133 6.47 -0.37 15.65
CA ASP A 133 5.25 -0.33 16.45
C ASP A 133 5.28 0.97 17.26
N ARG A 134 4.40 1.89 16.95
CA ARG A 134 4.38 3.23 17.55
C ARG A 134 3.96 3.26 19.02
N ASP A 135 3.23 2.26 19.46
CA ASP A 135 2.77 2.16 20.82
C ASP A 135 3.89 1.71 21.77
N SER A 136 4.73 0.79 21.30
CA SER A 136 5.86 0.27 22.07
C SER A 136 7.23 0.84 21.68
N GLY A 137 7.34 1.53 20.54
CA GLY A 137 8.59 1.99 19.95
C GLY A 137 9.51 0.85 19.50
N ARG A 138 8.98 -0.36 19.36
CA ARG A 138 9.76 -1.55 18.99
C ARG A 138 9.77 -1.75 17.49
N TRP A 139 10.90 -2.24 17.00
CA TRP A 139 11.09 -2.51 15.57
C TRP A 139 11.04 -3.99 15.27
N PHE A 140 10.55 -4.29 14.06
CA PHE A 140 10.39 -5.65 13.57
C PHE A 140 10.69 -5.72 12.07
N VAL A 141 11.20 -6.89 11.63
CA VAL A 141 11.23 -7.26 10.21
C VAL A 141 10.02 -8.14 9.93
N GLU A 142 9.16 -7.73 9.00
CA GLU A 142 7.91 -8.42 8.69
C GLU A 142 8.05 -9.36 7.50
N ALA A 143 8.81 -8.95 6.46
CA ALA A 143 8.83 -9.67 5.20
C ALA A 143 10.13 -9.47 4.43
N ILE A 144 10.33 -10.35 3.45
CA ILE A 144 11.30 -10.20 2.36
C ILE A 144 10.54 -9.84 1.09
N VAL A 145 11.12 -8.96 0.30
CA VAL A 145 10.66 -8.61 -1.05
C VAL A 145 11.56 -9.33 -2.04
N ASP A 146 11.01 -10.30 -2.76
CA ASP A 146 11.71 -11.10 -3.77
C ASP A 146 11.34 -10.63 -5.19
#